data_337bae255808d613631cde45aa5465aa
#
_entry.id   337bae255808d613631cde45aa5465aa
#
_cell.length_a   1.000
_cell.length_b   1.000
_cell.length_c   1.000
_cell.angle_alpha   90.00
_cell.angle_beta   90.00
_cell.angle_gamma   90.00
#
_symmetry.space_group_name_H-M   'P 1'
#
loop_
_entity.id
_entity.type
_entity.pdbx_description
1 polymer ?
#
loop_
_entity_poly.entity_id
_entity_poly.type
_entity_poly.pdbx_seq_one_letter_code
_entity_poly.pdbx_strand_id
1 'polypeptide(L)'
;DKTVNWMEDTIGYKFAAPRPFGYGGPDYAHAPAESPVPASGRGSSPAGGRFVIKAFKAYLDKEGVPVMTGTRAEELITDDKGNVIGVKASKGNQKLEIRAKAVVLGTGGYARNQELLQQYTPSYAPFAEESNATRGATGDGIIMAKKIGAAGFKDGWVMGLKPVSPQKELSNTFRTKNVYKEQVFVNQDGKRFMKEDLPYIVDPIAEQKTAWAILDSKNQANAELLNKYANDPSIVAKGNTWEELAKAMKVSPKNLETTMEQYNKFCSDKNDALYHKDPNYLVAVDKAPFFAVRVIPATMGTMGGLQTNDKFQVLRQDGSVIKGLYAGGETVNRPYYRRVYTSGTGLGLAYTSGRIAGENAAKE
;
A
#
# COMPACT_ATOMS: atom_id res chain seq x y z
N ASP A 1 -21.71 11.24 -1.76
CA ASP A 1 -22.19 12.57 -2.13
C ASP A 1 -21.94 13.63 -1.05
N LYS A 2 -22.41 13.47 0.22
CA LYS A 2 -22.19 14.49 1.27
C LYS A 2 -20.72 14.91 1.44
N THR A 3 -19.78 13.97 1.38
CA THR A 3 -18.36 14.28 1.55
C THR A 3 -17.79 14.97 0.33
N VAL A 4 -18.20 14.57 -0.87
CA VAL A 4 -17.77 15.23 -2.13
C VAL A 4 -18.29 16.68 -2.13
N ASN A 5 -19.58 16.89 -1.85
CA ASN A 5 -20.17 18.23 -1.77
C ASN A 5 -19.46 19.09 -0.71
N TRP A 6 -19.19 18.53 0.47
CA TRP A 6 -18.43 19.25 1.51
C TRP A 6 -17.03 19.65 1.05
N MET A 7 -16.34 18.77 0.31
CA MET A 7 -15.02 19.10 -0.24
C MET A 7 -15.10 20.21 -1.29
N GLU A 8 -16.14 20.22 -2.13
CA GLU A 8 -16.32 21.24 -3.16
C GLU A 8 -16.82 22.57 -2.57
N ASP A 9 -17.84 22.52 -1.71
CA ASP A 9 -18.53 23.73 -1.23
C ASP A 9 -17.79 24.40 -0.06
N THR A 10 -17.19 23.60 0.84
CA THR A 10 -16.54 24.11 2.06
C THR A 10 -15.04 24.25 1.89
N ILE A 11 -14.36 23.18 1.41
CA ILE A 11 -12.90 23.18 1.26
C ILE A 11 -12.46 23.88 -0.03
N GLY A 12 -13.36 24.02 -1.01
CA GLY A 12 -13.06 24.62 -2.32
C GLY A 12 -12.26 23.72 -3.25
N TYR A 13 -12.22 22.40 -2.96
CA TYR A 13 -11.54 21.43 -3.80
C TYR A 13 -12.41 21.03 -4.98
N LYS A 14 -11.88 21.12 -6.20
CA LYS A 14 -12.63 20.79 -7.42
C LYS A 14 -12.30 19.39 -7.92
N PHE A 15 -13.34 18.60 -8.15
CA PHE A 15 -13.22 17.30 -8.80
C PHE A 15 -13.48 17.42 -10.31
N ALA A 16 -12.78 16.60 -11.10
CA ALA A 16 -13.16 16.33 -12.47
C ALA A 16 -14.42 15.44 -12.50
N ALA A 17 -15.11 15.43 -13.64
CA ALA A 17 -16.22 14.50 -13.84
C ALA A 17 -15.79 13.06 -13.57
N PRO A 18 -16.63 12.24 -12.91
CA PRO A 18 -16.33 10.85 -12.64
C PRO A 18 -16.02 10.08 -13.92
N ARG A 19 -14.96 9.28 -13.90
CA ARG A 19 -14.53 8.46 -15.03
C ARG A 19 -14.34 7.02 -14.61
N PRO A 20 -14.50 6.05 -15.54
CA PRO A 20 -14.20 4.65 -15.26
C PRO A 20 -12.75 4.49 -14.80
N PHE A 21 -12.53 3.75 -13.72
CA PHE A 21 -11.21 3.62 -13.11
C PHE A 21 -10.28 2.62 -13.80
N GLY A 22 -10.72 1.95 -14.85
CA GLY A 22 -9.85 1.19 -15.77
C GLY A 22 -9.35 -0.17 -15.29
N TYR A 23 -10.02 -0.80 -14.31
CA TYR A 23 -9.71 -2.18 -13.87
C TYR A 23 -10.77 -3.21 -14.31
N GLY A 24 -11.55 -2.88 -15.34
CA GLY A 24 -12.53 -3.83 -15.90
C GLY A 24 -13.86 -3.92 -15.15
N GLY A 25 -14.13 -3.02 -14.21
CA GLY A 25 -15.39 -2.90 -13.49
C GLY A 25 -16.14 -1.60 -13.82
N PRO A 26 -17.39 -1.48 -13.37
CA PRO A 26 -18.21 -0.27 -13.53
C PRO A 26 -17.78 0.85 -12.55
N ASP A 27 -16.61 0.74 -11.95
CA ASP A 27 -16.14 1.65 -10.93
C ASP A 27 -15.78 3.00 -11.51
N TYR A 28 -16.42 4.03 -11.01
CA TYR A 28 -16.14 5.42 -11.32
C TYR A 28 -15.36 6.07 -10.17
N ALA A 29 -14.36 6.86 -10.51
CA ALA A 29 -13.60 7.62 -9.52
C ALA A 29 -13.56 9.10 -9.87
N HIS A 30 -13.56 9.93 -8.83
CA HIS A 30 -13.29 11.34 -8.91
C HIS A 30 -11.79 11.58 -8.89
N ALA A 31 -11.30 12.35 -9.86
CA ALA A 31 -9.92 12.82 -9.90
C ALA A 31 -9.88 14.34 -9.62
N PRO A 32 -8.72 14.90 -9.22
CA PRO A 32 -8.55 16.36 -9.15
C PRO A 32 -8.84 17.00 -10.50
N ALA A 33 -9.61 18.08 -10.52
CA ALA A 33 -9.87 18.86 -11.75
C ALA A 33 -8.58 19.39 -12.38
N GLU A 34 -7.59 19.76 -11.55
CA GLU A 34 -6.28 20.27 -11.98
C GLU A 34 -5.34 19.18 -12.53
N SER A 35 -5.68 17.91 -12.36
CA SER A 35 -4.90 16.78 -12.85
C SER A 35 -5.84 15.69 -13.39
N PRO A 36 -6.50 15.96 -14.52
CA PRO A 36 -7.43 15.02 -15.11
C PRO A 36 -6.69 13.73 -15.51
N VAL A 37 -7.27 12.59 -15.17
CA VAL A 37 -6.81 11.30 -15.66
C VAL A 37 -6.94 11.29 -17.18
N PRO A 38 -5.90 10.93 -17.95
CA PRO A 38 -6.01 10.83 -19.41
C PRO A 38 -7.16 9.92 -19.83
N ALA A 39 -7.79 10.21 -20.94
CA ALA A 39 -8.92 9.44 -21.49
C ALA A 39 -8.58 7.96 -21.76
N SER A 40 -7.29 7.63 -21.88
CA SER A 40 -6.76 6.26 -22.04
C SER A 40 -6.76 5.41 -20.74
N GLY A 41 -7.43 5.83 -19.67
CA GLY A 41 -7.32 5.17 -18.37
C GLY A 41 -6.02 5.56 -17.67
N ARG A 42 -5.64 4.91 -16.59
CA ARG A 42 -4.46 5.14 -15.78
C ARG A 42 -3.32 5.96 -16.39
N GLY A 43 -3.42 7.25 -16.31
CA GLY A 43 -2.24 8.08 -16.17
C GLY A 43 -1.93 8.12 -14.69
N SER A 44 -0.73 7.79 -14.30
CA SER A 44 -0.24 8.21 -13.02
C SER A 44 -0.30 9.73 -13.01
N SER A 45 -1.39 10.31 -12.47
CA SER A 45 -1.31 11.70 -12.07
C SER A 45 -0.27 11.74 -10.94
N PRO A 46 0.95 12.18 -11.18
CA PRO A 46 2.02 12.07 -10.19
C PRO A 46 1.80 13.00 -8.99
N ALA A 47 0.65 13.67 -8.93
CA ALA A 47 0.44 14.75 -8.00
C ALA A 47 -0.97 14.83 -7.39
N GLY A 48 -1.82 13.81 -7.56
CA GLY A 48 -3.21 13.84 -7.08
C GLY A 48 -3.34 14.24 -5.61
N GLY A 49 -2.60 13.60 -4.71
CA GLY A 49 -2.60 13.93 -3.29
C GLY A 49 -2.11 15.34 -2.98
N ARG A 50 -1.20 15.89 -3.78
CA ARG A 50 -0.68 17.26 -3.59
C ARG A 50 -1.76 18.32 -3.76
N PHE A 51 -2.65 18.16 -4.72
CA PHE A 51 -3.74 19.12 -4.94
C PHE A 51 -4.73 19.12 -3.79
N VAL A 52 -5.05 17.96 -3.26
CA VAL A 52 -5.90 17.83 -2.08
C VAL A 52 -5.27 18.53 -0.87
N ILE A 53 -4.02 18.25 -0.57
CA ILE A 53 -3.30 18.86 0.56
C ILE A 53 -3.21 20.37 0.39
N LYS A 54 -2.99 20.87 -0.84
CA LYS A 54 -2.98 22.30 -1.15
C LYS A 54 -4.32 22.96 -0.82
N ALA A 55 -5.44 22.32 -1.20
CA ALA A 55 -6.77 22.87 -0.93
C ALA A 55 -7.09 22.87 0.57
N PHE A 56 -6.83 21.78 1.28
CA PHE A 56 -7.02 21.73 2.73
C PHE A 56 -6.14 22.77 3.45
N LYS A 57 -4.87 22.89 3.05
CA LYS A 57 -3.99 23.89 3.66
C LYS A 57 -4.50 25.31 3.44
N ALA A 58 -4.93 25.65 2.23
CA ALA A 58 -5.49 26.97 1.93
C ALA A 58 -6.74 27.26 2.77
N TYR A 59 -7.61 26.26 2.95
CA TYR A 59 -8.78 26.39 3.81
C TYR A 59 -8.39 26.60 5.27
N LEU A 60 -7.47 25.80 5.82
CA LEU A 60 -7.01 25.93 7.20
C LEU A 60 -6.36 27.30 7.44
N ASP A 61 -5.54 27.79 6.51
CA ASP A 61 -4.92 29.13 6.59
C ASP A 61 -5.98 30.25 6.61
N LYS A 62 -7.02 30.11 5.76
CA LYS A 62 -8.16 31.07 5.71
C LYS A 62 -8.93 31.08 7.02
N GLU A 63 -9.18 29.91 7.62
CA GLU A 63 -9.92 29.77 8.88
C GLU A 63 -9.04 30.00 10.13
N GLY A 64 -7.76 30.35 9.96
CA GLY A 64 -6.83 30.60 11.06
C GLY A 64 -6.48 29.33 11.89
N VAL A 65 -6.66 28.14 11.32
CA VAL A 65 -6.35 26.88 12.00
C VAL A 65 -4.86 26.58 11.87
N PRO A 66 -4.09 26.50 12.98
CA PRO A 66 -2.65 26.30 12.91
C PRO A 66 -2.27 24.88 12.46
N VAL A 67 -1.30 24.79 11.55
CA VAL A 67 -0.66 23.53 11.14
C VAL A 67 0.76 23.48 11.70
N MET A 68 0.98 22.63 12.70
CA MET A 68 2.26 22.51 13.40
C MET A 68 3.16 21.46 12.74
N THR A 69 3.89 21.85 11.70
CA THR A 69 4.87 20.98 11.04
C THR A 69 6.11 20.75 11.91
N GLY A 70 6.81 19.62 11.69
CA GLY A 70 7.99 19.25 12.50
C GLY A 70 7.66 18.96 13.96
N THR A 71 6.37 18.72 14.27
CA THR A 71 5.86 18.46 15.62
C THR A 71 5.31 17.04 15.67
N ARG A 72 5.92 16.19 16.48
CA ARG A 72 5.53 14.77 16.64
C ARG A 72 4.65 14.61 17.86
N ALA A 73 3.44 14.06 17.68
CA ALA A 73 2.61 13.60 18.78
C ALA A 73 3.19 12.30 19.37
N GLU A 74 3.29 12.23 20.68
CA GLU A 74 3.98 11.11 21.38
C GLU A 74 3.07 10.36 22.36
N GLU A 75 2.10 11.07 22.97
CA GLU A 75 1.25 10.51 24.01
C GLU A 75 -0.10 11.25 24.09
N LEU A 76 -1.17 10.49 24.32
CA LEU A 76 -2.47 11.08 24.65
C LEU A 76 -2.52 11.44 26.12
N ILE A 77 -3.06 12.65 26.43
CA ILE A 77 -3.29 13.10 27.79
C ILE A 77 -4.68 12.70 28.22
N THR A 78 -4.81 12.03 29.37
CA THR A 78 -6.11 11.64 29.91
C THR A 78 -6.38 12.31 31.26
N ASP A 79 -7.66 12.51 31.58
CA ASP A 79 -8.11 12.85 32.92
C ASP A 79 -8.17 11.61 33.83
N ASP A 80 -8.55 11.79 35.10
CA ASP A 80 -8.69 10.72 36.09
C ASP A 80 -9.77 9.69 35.75
N LYS A 81 -10.69 10.03 34.82
CA LYS A 81 -11.74 9.13 34.32
C LYS A 81 -11.33 8.40 33.05
N GLY A 82 -10.10 8.65 32.55
CA GLY A 82 -9.59 8.08 31.32
C GLY A 82 -10.17 8.69 30.05
N ASN A 83 -10.76 9.89 30.12
CA ASN A 83 -11.17 10.67 28.93
C ASN A 83 -9.96 11.36 28.33
N VAL A 84 -9.88 11.48 27.01
CA VAL A 84 -8.79 12.18 26.35
C VAL A 84 -9.05 13.67 26.36
N ILE A 85 -8.05 14.43 26.88
CA ILE A 85 -8.09 15.87 27.09
C ILE A 85 -6.92 16.60 26.43
N GLY A 86 -6.18 15.94 25.54
CA GLY A 86 -5.07 16.56 24.83
C GLY A 86 -4.03 15.57 24.35
N VAL A 87 -2.90 16.11 23.91
CA VAL A 87 -1.77 15.34 23.39
C VAL A 87 -0.45 15.96 23.86
N LYS A 88 0.53 15.13 24.23
CA LYS A 88 1.92 15.53 24.39
C LYS A 88 2.63 15.38 23.05
N ALA A 89 3.43 16.36 22.70
CA ALA A 89 4.17 16.40 21.46
C ALA A 89 5.60 16.93 21.66
N SER A 90 6.44 16.74 20.65
CA SER A 90 7.79 17.31 20.62
C SER A 90 8.04 18.04 19.30
N LYS A 91 8.76 19.18 19.39
CA LYS A 91 9.27 19.93 18.25
C LYS A 91 10.76 20.18 18.45
N GLY A 92 11.59 19.40 17.78
CA GLY A 92 13.01 19.34 18.14
C GLY A 92 13.18 18.91 19.61
N ASN A 93 13.88 19.72 20.40
CA ASN A 93 14.08 19.47 21.83
C ASN A 93 12.95 20.03 22.72
N GLN A 94 11.99 20.75 22.17
CA GLN A 94 10.89 21.33 22.92
C GLN A 94 9.80 20.30 23.16
N LYS A 95 9.37 20.11 24.43
CA LYS A 95 8.19 19.33 24.80
C LYS A 95 6.98 20.25 24.90
N LEU A 96 5.86 19.79 24.36
CA LEU A 96 4.61 20.53 24.27
C LEU A 96 3.49 19.71 24.90
N GLU A 97 2.62 20.37 25.65
CA GLU A 97 1.32 19.85 26.06
C GLU A 97 0.24 20.67 25.34
N ILE A 98 -0.55 20.01 24.52
CA ILE A 98 -1.64 20.62 23.78
C ILE A 98 -2.95 20.11 24.37
N ARG A 99 -3.67 20.99 25.10
CA ARG A 99 -4.96 20.68 25.68
C ARG A 99 -6.07 20.91 24.68
N ALA A 100 -7.02 19.99 24.61
CA ALA A 100 -8.15 20.03 23.68
C ALA A 100 -9.35 19.32 24.27
N LYS A 101 -10.55 19.71 23.87
CA LYS A 101 -11.80 19.02 24.24
C LYS A 101 -11.90 17.64 23.58
N ALA A 102 -11.30 17.48 22.41
CA ALA A 102 -11.23 16.20 21.69
C ALA A 102 -9.95 16.12 20.84
N VAL A 103 -9.51 14.91 20.55
CA VAL A 103 -8.39 14.57 19.66
C VAL A 103 -8.89 13.64 18.56
N VAL A 104 -8.58 13.97 17.31
CA VAL A 104 -8.87 13.11 16.15
C VAL A 104 -7.56 12.53 15.61
N LEU A 105 -7.44 11.21 15.60
CA LEU A 105 -6.28 10.50 15.08
C LEU A 105 -6.45 10.22 13.58
N GLY A 106 -5.82 11.02 12.75
CA GLY A 106 -5.69 10.82 11.30
C GLY A 106 -4.28 10.38 10.91
N THR A 107 -3.64 9.52 11.70
CA THR A 107 -2.20 9.23 11.67
C THR A 107 -1.78 8.17 10.65
N GLY A 108 -2.73 7.65 9.86
CA GLY A 108 -2.46 6.58 8.90
C GLY A 108 -2.25 5.23 9.54
N GLY A 109 -1.65 4.31 8.78
CA GLY A 109 -1.39 2.94 9.18
C GLY A 109 0.03 2.71 9.71
N TYR A 110 0.48 1.44 9.63
CA TYR A 110 1.72 0.98 10.23
C TYR A 110 2.66 0.25 9.25
N ALA A 111 2.54 0.51 7.96
CA ALA A 111 3.28 -0.21 6.91
C ALA A 111 4.82 -0.05 6.98
N ARG A 112 5.33 0.87 7.79
CA ARG A 112 6.76 1.08 8.07
C ARG A 112 7.16 0.77 9.52
N ASN A 113 6.28 0.12 10.27
CA ASN A 113 6.58 -0.31 11.63
C ASN A 113 6.73 -1.84 11.65
N GLN A 114 7.97 -2.31 11.75
CA GLN A 114 8.29 -3.73 11.72
C GLN A 114 7.63 -4.51 12.88
N GLU A 115 7.55 -3.92 14.07
CA GLU A 115 6.93 -4.56 15.24
C GLU A 115 5.42 -4.75 15.05
N LEU A 116 4.72 -3.71 14.55
CA LEU A 116 3.29 -3.82 14.26
C LEU A 116 3.02 -4.75 13.08
N LEU A 117 3.85 -4.73 12.04
CA LEU A 117 3.77 -5.72 10.96
C LEU A 117 3.99 -7.13 11.49
N GLN A 118 5.01 -7.35 12.34
CA GLN A 118 5.25 -8.66 12.96
C GLN A 118 4.05 -9.13 13.79
N GLN A 119 3.36 -8.21 14.45
CA GLN A 119 2.18 -8.52 15.26
C GLN A 119 0.95 -8.87 14.42
N TYR A 120 0.69 -8.13 13.33
CA TYR A 120 -0.58 -8.19 12.58
C TYR A 120 -0.48 -8.86 11.21
N THR A 121 0.69 -8.82 10.60
CA THR A 121 0.97 -9.30 9.23
C THR A 121 2.42 -9.78 9.13
N PRO A 122 2.81 -10.87 9.85
CA PRO A 122 4.22 -11.24 10.05
C PRO A 122 4.98 -11.50 8.73
N SER A 123 4.32 -11.98 7.69
CA SER A 123 4.95 -12.17 6.37
C SER A 123 5.47 -10.88 5.73
N TYR A 124 4.96 -9.72 6.14
CA TYR A 124 5.39 -8.41 5.64
C TYR A 124 6.43 -7.71 6.51
N ALA A 125 6.64 -8.16 7.72
CA ALA A 125 7.60 -7.53 8.65
C ALA A 125 9.02 -7.36 8.05
N PRO A 126 9.56 -8.31 7.28
CA PRO A 126 10.87 -8.16 6.64
C PRO A 126 10.95 -7.03 5.60
N PHE A 127 9.81 -6.52 5.14
CA PHE A 127 9.72 -5.52 4.07
C PHE A 127 9.32 -4.12 4.55
N ALA A 128 9.36 -3.86 5.86
CA ALA A 128 8.96 -2.58 6.45
C ALA A 128 9.76 -1.39 5.87
N GLU A 129 11.08 -1.55 5.74
CA GLU A 129 11.97 -0.51 5.20
C GLU A 129 11.78 -0.28 3.68
N GLU A 130 11.36 -1.32 2.97
CA GLU A 130 11.18 -1.31 1.51
C GLU A 130 9.76 -0.89 1.09
N SER A 131 8.92 -0.54 2.07
CA SER A 131 7.53 -0.11 1.86
C SER A 131 7.44 1.14 0.99
N ASN A 132 6.49 1.16 0.06
CA ASN A 132 6.09 2.35 -0.71
C ASN A 132 5.12 3.27 0.04
N ALA A 133 4.70 2.90 1.23
CA ALA A 133 3.90 3.76 2.09
C ALA A 133 4.67 5.03 2.49
N THR A 134 3.94 6.05 2.92
CA THR A 134 4.55 7.29 3.40
C THR A 134 5.49 7.02 4.57
N ARG A 135 6.50 7.89 4.76
CA ARG A 135 7.43 7.76 5.89
C ARG A 135 6.75 7.84 7.26
N GLY A 136 5.58 8.49 7.32
CA GLY A 136 4.78 8.60 8.54
C GLY A 136 3.85 7.40 8.82
N ALA A 137 3.87 6.35 8.01
CA ALA A 137 3.06 5.15 8.24
C ALA A 137 3.70 4.26 9.34
N THR A 138 3.91 4.83 10.52
CA THR A 138 4.61 4.24 11.68
C THR A 138 3.69 3.73 12.77
N GLY A 139 2.38 3.96 12.63
CA GLY A 139 1.38 3.49 13.58
C GLY A 139 1.30 4.29 14.89
N ASP A 140 1.85 5.50 14.93
CA ASP A 140 1.98 6.30 16.16
C ASP A 140 0.64 6.49 16.87
N GLY A 141 -0.45 6.84 16.14
CA GLY A 141 -1.78 7.02 16.74
C GLY A 141 -2.38 5.72 17.26
N ILE A 142 -2.13 4.59 16.59
CA ILE A 142 -2.56 3.27 17.06
C ILE A 142 -1.85 2.92 18.36
N ILE A 143 -0.54 3.15 18.43
CA ILE A 143 0.28 2.90 19.61
C ILE A 143 -0.18 3.78 20.79
N MET A 144 -0.37 5.09 20.56
CA MET A 144 -0.83 6.03 21.58
C MET A 144 -2.19 5.64 22.15
N ALA A 145 -3.14 5.31 21.28
CA ALA A 145 -4.49 4.91 21.69
C ALA A 145 -4.51 3.59 22.47
N LYS A 146 -3.71 2.61 22.02
CA LYS A 146 -3.61 1.32 22.73
C LYS A 146 -3.02 1.46 24.14
N LYS A 147 -2.09 2.38 24.37
CA LYS A 147 -1.54 2.66 25.71
C LYS A 147 -2.59 3.10 26.71
N ILE A 148 -3.68 3.72 26.28
CA ILE A 148 -4.80 4.15 27.12
C ILE A 148 -6.01 3.21 27.07
N GLY A 149 -5.83 1.97 26.59
CA GLY A 149 -6.83 0.92 26.59
C GLY A 149 -7.77 0.88 25.37
N ALA A 150 -7.41 1.53 24.27
CA ALA A 150 -8.21 1.44 23.04
C ALA A 150 -8.22 0.01 22.47
N ALA A 151 -9.36 -0.41 21.98
CA ALA A 151 -9.53 -1.64 21.22
C ALA A 151 -8.91 -1.52 19.84
N GLY A 152 -8.17 -2.53 19.44
CA GLY A 152 -7.67 -2.71 18.08
C GLY A 152 -8.11 -4.03 17.50
N PHE A 153 -8.06 -4.16 16.18
CA PHE A 153 -8.25 -5.45 15.53
C PHE A 153 -7.07 -6.38 15.83
N LYS A 154 -7.35 -7.67 15.96
CA LYS A 154 -6.33 -8.70 16.26
C LYS A 154 -5.54 -9.11 15.03
N ASP A 155 -6.10 -8.89 13.86
CA ASP A 155 -5.55 -9.22 12.56
C ASP A 155 -5.50 -7.98 11.68
N GLY A 156 -4.64 -8.01 10.68
CA GLY A 156 -4.52 -6.98 9.67
C GLY A 156 -4.17 -7.57 8.32
N TRP A 157 -4.20 -6.74 7.31
CA TRP A 157 -3.67 -7.03 5.98
C TRP A 157 -2.83 -5.87 5.47
N VAL A 158 -2.05 -6.16 4.47
CA VAL A 158 -1.29 -5.15 3.76
C VAL A 158 -1.92 -4.92 2.40
N MET A 159 -2.11 -3.66 2.06
CA MET A 159 -2.47 -3.26 0.71
C MET A 159 -1.21 -3.32 -0.15
N GLY A 160 -1.07 -4.40 -0.91
CA GLY A 160 -0.04 -4.52 -1.93
C GLY A 160 -0.52 -3.95 -3.26
N LEU A 161 0.37 -3.30 -4.00
CA LEU A 161 0.03 -2.78 -5.32
C LEU A 161 0.49 -3.73 -6.43
N LYS A 162 1.74 -4.13 -6.40
CA LYS A 162 2.41 -5.00 -7.38
C LYS A 162 3.74 -5.51 -6.82
N PRO A 163 4.28 -6.57 -7.43
CA PRO A 163 5.69 -6.91 -7.22
C PRO A 163 6.58 -5.75 -7.68
N VAL A 164 7.64 -5.51 -6.94
CA VAL A 164 8.67 -4.54 -7.28
C VAL A 164 10.05 -5.15 -7.02
N SER A 165 11.08 -4.63 -7.68
CA SER A 165 12.46 -4.96 -7.30
C SER A 165 12.89 -4.13 -6.08
N PRO A 166 13.73 -4.66 -5.17
CA PRO A 166 14.44 -3.86 -4.17
C PRO A 166 15.22 -2.69 -4.80
N GLN A 167 15.71 -2.87 -6.02
CA GLN A 167 16.34 -1.80 -6.79
C GLN A 167 15.29 -0.90 -7.45
N LYS A 168 15.26 0.36 -7.02
CA LYS A 168 14.27 1.33 -7.47
C LYS A 168 14.24 1.51 -9.00
N GLU A 169 15.39 1.50 -9.65
CA GLU A 169 15.49 1.60 -11.11
C GLU A 169 14.78 0.41 -11.79
N LEU A 170 15.05 -0.81 -11.33
CA LEU A 170 14.40 -2.03 -11.83
C LEU A 170 12.90 -2.03 -11.52
N SER A 171 12.47 -1.48 -10.40
CA SER A 171 11.05 -1.37 -10.06
C SER A 171 10.25 -0.60 -11.11
N ASN A 172 10.85 0.37 -11.77
CA ASN A 172 10.18 1.13 -12.83
C ASN A 172 9.92 0.27 -14.07
N THR A 173 10.76 -0.73 -14.35
CA THR A 173 10.58 -1.65 -15.48
C THR A 173 9.32 -2.49 -15.34
N PHE A 174 8.92 -2.83 -14.11
CA PHE A 174 7.68 -3.57 -13.82
C PHE A 174 6.42 -2.69 -13.79
N ARG A 175 6.59 -1.36 -13.68
CA ARG A 175 5.46 -0.43 -13.54
C ARG A 175 4.82 -0.05 -14.88
N THR A 176 5.57 -0.05 -15.97
CA THR A 176 5.08 0.36 -17.28
C THR A 176 4.21 -0.73 -17.90
N LYS A 177 3.01 -0.38 -18.35
CA LYS A 177 2.09 -1.20 -19.18
C LYS A 177 1.68 -2.56 -18.61
N ASN A 178 1.59 -2.74 -17.28
CA ASN A 178 1.23 -4.04 -16.67
C ASN A 178 2.22 -5.19 -16.98
N VAL A 179 3.46 -4.88 -17.31
CA VAL A 179 4.49 -5.86 -17.72
C VAL A 179 4.68 -6.98 -16.68
N TYR A 180 4.43 -6.72 -15.39
CA TYR A 180 4.47 -7.76 -14.36
C TYR A 180 3.47 -8.90 -14.60
N LYS A 181 2.36 -8.64 -15.29
CA LYS A 181 1.36 -9.66 -15.62
C LYS A 181 1.85 -10.65 -16.67
N GLU A 182 2.74 -10.22 -17.54
CA GLU A 182 3.34 -11.03 -18.59
C GLU A 182 4.47 -11.91 -18.08
N GLN A 183 4.97 -11.66 -16.86
CA GLN A 183 6.08 -12.38 -16.27
C GLN A 183 5.62 -13.65 -15.55
N VAL A 184 6.55 -14.54 -15.30
CA VAL A 184 6.38 -15.71 -14.45
C VAL A 184 7.23 -15.54 -13.20
N PHE A 185 6.65 -15.82 -12.04
CA PHE A 185 7.35 -15.72 -10.76
C PHE A 185 7.69 -17.10 -10.21
N VAL A 186 8.93 -17.25 -9.77
CA VAL A 186 9.42 -18.46 -9.11
C VAL A 186 9.96 -18.13 -7.72
N ASN A 187 9.85 -19.09 -6.82
CA ASN A 187 10.29 -18.98 -5.43
C ASN A 187 11.72 -19.53 -5.22
N GLN A 188 12.15 -19.61 -3.96
CA GLN A 188 13.43 -20.19 -3.54
C GLN A 188 13.67 -21.63 -3.97
N ASP A 189 12.63 -22.36 -4.35
CA ASP A 189 12.72 -23.75 -4.81
C ASP A 189 12.80 -23.87 -6.34
N GLY A 190 12.77 -22.74 -7.06
CA GLY A 190 12.69 -22.69 -8.52
C GLY A 190 11.30 -23.07 -9.06
N LYS A 191 10.27 -22.94 -8.23
CA LYS A 191 8.89 -23.31 -8.59
C LYS A 191 8.01 -22.07 -8.67
N ARG A 192 7.11 -22.06 -9.67
CA ARG A 192 6.03 -21.09 -9.75
C ARG A 192 5.08 -21.26 -8.56
N PHE A 193 4.55 -20.16 -8.02
CA PHE A 193 3.80 -20.17 -6.76
C PHE A 193 2.54 -19.32 -6.74
N MET A 194 2.22 -18.59 -7.84
CA MET A 194 1.06 -17.69 -7.87
C MET A 194 0.52 -17.48 -9.28
N LYS A 195 -0.68 -16.91 -9.34
CA LYS A 195 -1.24 -16.27 -10.53
C LYS A 195 -0.73 -14.83 -10.61
N GLU A 196 0.02 -14.48 -11.65
CA GLU A 196 0.73 -13.21 -11.70
C GLU A 196 -0.10 -12.03 -12.20
N ASP A 197 -1.22 -12.26 -12.85
CA ASP A 197 -2.05 -11.22 -13.48
C ASP A 197 -3.11 -10.62 -12.54
N LEU A 198 -3.15 -11.02 -11.27
CA LEU A 198 -4.07 -10.47 -10.28
C LEU A 198 -3.58 -9.09 -9.81
N PRO A 199 -4.46 -8.08 -9.82
CA PRO A 199 -4.15 -6.77 -9.25
C PRO A 199 -4.19 -6.82 -7.72
N TYR A 200 -3.34 -6.02 -7.05
CA TYR A 200 -3.31 -5.83 -5.60
C TYR A 200 -3.04 -7.08 -4.74
N ILE A 201 -2.58 -8.18 -5.36
CA ILE A 201 -2.25 -9.41 -4.64
C ILE A 201 -0.74 -9.59 -4.67
N VAL A 202 -0.10 -9.34 -3.54
CA VAL A 202 1.33 -9.56 -3.31
C VAL A 202 1.59 -10.45 -2.09
N ASP A 203 0.54 -10.90 -1.41
CA ASP A 203 0.65 -11.85 -0.28
C ASP A 203 1.47 -13.09 -0.64
N PRO A 204 1.26 -13.76 -1.79
CA PRO A 204 2.06 -14.92 -2.14
C PRO A 204 3.56 -14.62 -2.25
N ILE A 205 3.95 -13.37 -2.60
CA ILE A 205 5.36 -12.96 -2.64
C ILE A 205 5.90 -12.77 -1.22
N ALA A 206 5.11 -12.16 -0.33
CA ALA A 206 5.48 -11.95 1.06
C ALA A 206 5.65 -13.26 1.84
N GLU A 207 4.97 -14.32 1.41
CA GLU A 207 5.03 -15.66 2.00
C GLU A 207 6.27 -16.45 1.56
N GLN A 208 7.01 -16.01 0.53
CA GLN A 208 8.22 -16.67 0.07
C GLN A 208 9.47 -16.13 0.78
N LYS A 209 10.48 -16.98 0.97
CA LYS A 209 11.82 -16.53 1.40
C LYS A 209 12.47 -15.66 0.34
N THR A 210 12.33 -16.08 -0.91
CA THR A 210 12.79 -15.37 -2.11
C THR A 210 11.79 -15.57 -3.22
N ALA A 211 11.59 -14.50 -3.99
CA ALA A 211 10.80 -14.53 -5.21
C ALA A 211 11.54 -13.82 -6.35
N TRP A 212 11.41 -14.35 -7.54
CA TRP A 212 12.09 -13.90 -8.73
C TRP A 212 11.10 -13.78 -9.89
N ALA A 213 11.18 -12.70 -10.64
CA ALA A 213 10.54 -12.57 -11.94
C ALA A 213 11.51 -13.09 -13.01
N ILE A 214 11.08 -14.05 -13.83
CA ILE A 214 11.90 -14.61 -14.89
C ILE A 214 11.61 -13.91 -16.20
N LEU A 215 12.67 -13.47 -16.88
CA LEU A 215 12.64 -12.76 -18.16
C LEU A 215 13.64 -13.36 -19.12
N ASP A 216 13.52 -12.99 -20.38
CA ASP A 216 14.48 -13.38 -21.42
C ASP A 216 14.96 -12.17 -22.25
N SER A 217 15.84 -12.43 -23.22
CA SER A 217 16.43 -11.40 -24.08
C SER A 217 15.45 -10.68 -25.00
N LYS A 218 14.21 -11.13 -25.11
CA LYS A 218 13.15 -10.44 -25.86
C LYS A 218 12.72 -9.14 -25.18
N ASN A 219 12.99 -9.00 -23.88
CA ASN A 219 12.73 -7.76 -23.13
C ASN A 219 13.79 -6.70 -23.40
N GLN A 220 13.90 -6.26 -24.65
CA GLN A 220 14.95 -5.31 -25.09
C GLN A 220 14.86 -3.95 -24.38
N ALA A 221 13.66 -3.52 -24.00
CA ALA A 221 13.46 -2.23 -23.33
C ALA A 221 14.21 -2.09 -21.98
N ASN A 222 14.61 -3.21 -21.40
CA ASN A 222 15.29 -3.26 -20.10
C ASN A 222 16.65 -3.95 -20.17
N ALA A 223 17.14 -4.31 -21.36
CA ALA A 223 18.36 -5.12 -21.53
C ALA A 223 19.60 -4.47 -20.88
N GLU A 224 19.78 -3.16 -21.07
CA GLU A 224 20.91 -2.42 -20.47
C GLU A 224 20.82 -2.45 -18.94
N LEU A 225 19.64 -2.21 -18.41
CA LEU A 225 19.42 -2.17 -16.97
C LEU A 225 19.58 -3.56 -16.32
N LEU A 226 19.08 -4.61 -16.97
CA LEU A 226 19.27 -5.99 -16.52
C LEU A 226 20.76 -6.37 -16.52
N ASN A 227 21.49 -6.03 -17.57
CA ASN A 227 22.94 -6.28 -17.65
C ASN A 227 23.73 -5.46 -16.63
N LYS A 228 23.34 -4.21 -16.36
CA LYS A 228 23.96 -3.36 -15.33
C LYS A 228 23.93 -4.02 -13.95
N TYR A 229 22.82 -4.67 -13.60
CA TYR A 229 22.65 -5.30 -12.29
C TYR A 229 23.00 -6.80 -12.27
N ALA A 230 23.34 -7.42 -13.40
CA ALA A 230 23.67 -8.83 -13.47
C ALA A 230 25.02 -9.21 -12.81
N ASN A 231 25.82 -8.22 -12.38
CA ASN A 231 27.03 -8.42 -11.58
C ASN A 231 26.68 -8.75 -10.11
N ASP A 232 25.45 -8.49 -9.67
CA ASP A 232 24.96 -8.87 -8.34
C ASP A 232 23.80 -9.87 -8.49
N PRO A 233 24.07 -11.18 -8.41
CA PRO A 233 23.04 -12.21 -8.55
C PRO A 233 21.96 -12.17 -7.47
N SER A 234 22.15 -11.43 -6.38
CA SER A 234 21.11 -11.22 -5.37
C SER A 234 20.01 -10.24 -5.83
N ILE A 235 20.31 -9.45 -6.87
CA ILE A 235 19.41 -8.47 -7.49
C ILE A 235 18.93 -8.99 -8.85
N VAL A 236 19.88 -9.36 -9.73
CA VAL A 236 19.61 -9.90 -11.06
C VAL A 236 20.55 -11.08 -11.31
N ALA A 237 20.01 -12.29 -11.34
CA ALA A 237 20.75 -13.45 -11.82
C ALA A 237 20.64 -13.54 -13.36
N LYS A 238 21.67 -14.07 -14.02
CA LYS A 238 21.76 -14.24 -15.47
C LYS A 238 22.34 -15.60 -15.83
N GLY A 239 21.83 -16.22 -16.89
CA GLY A 239 22.34 -17.46 -17.44
C GLY A 239 21.93 -17.64 -18.90
N ASN A 240 22.69 -18.43 -19.67
CA ASN A 240 22.34 -18.79 -21.05
C ASN A 240 21.51 -20.07 -21.12
N THR A 241 21.48 -20.83 -20.04
CA THR A 241 20.65 -22.02 -19.86
C THR A 241 19.88 -21.91 -18.54
N TRP A 242 18.85 -22.73 -18.38
CA TRP A 242 18.12 -22.84 -17.11
C TRP A 242 19.02 -23.31 -15.97
N GLU A 243 19.97 -24.18 -16.25
CA GLU A 243 20.95 -24.64 -15.27
C GLU A 243 21.87 -23.52 -14.78
N GLU A 244 22.41 -22.72 -15.70
CA GLU A 244 23.25 -21.56 -15.35
C GLU A 244 22.46 -20.53 -14.55
N LEU A 245 21.24 -20.20 -14.99
CA LEU A 245 20.36 -19.28 -14.28
C LEU A 245 20.05 -19.77 -12.87
N ALA A 246 19.67 -21.04 -12.73
CA ALA A 246 19.35 -21.64 -11.44
C ALA A 246 20.54 -21.63 -10.47
N LYS A 247 21.75 -21.92 -10.97
CA LYS A 247 22.98 -21.80 -10.16
C LYS A 247 23.21 -20.37 -9.68
N ALA A 248 23.04 -19.37 -10.56
CA ALA A 248 23.15 -17.97 -10.19
C ALA A 248 22.10 -17.54 -9.16
N MET A 249 20.86 -18.03 -9.28
CA MET A 249 19.77 -17.80 -8.33
C MET A 249 19.92 -18.59 -7.02
N LYS A 250 20.80 -19.59 -6.98
CA LYS A 250 20.93 -20.57 -5.88
C LYS A 250 19.63 -21.37 -5.63
N VAL A 251 18.95 -21.78 -6.69
CA VAL A 251 17.77 -22.65 -6.66
C VAL A 251 18.07 -23.98 -7.33
N SER A 252 17.13 -24.95 -7.23
CA SER A 252 17.27 -26.26 -7.89
C SER A 252 17.21 -26.13 -9.42
N PRO A 253 18.26 -26.52 -10.18
CA PRO A 253 18.25 -26.49 -11.63
C PRO A 253 17.09 -27.32 -12.22
N LYS A 254 16.89 -28.52 -11.71
CA LYS A 254 15.82 -29.43 -12.15
C LYS A 254 14.43 -28.80 -11.97
N ASN A 255 14.20 -28.15 -10.82
CA ASN A 255 12.90 -27.53 -10.56
C ASN A 255 12.67 -26.34 -11.48
N LEU A 256 13.67 -25.47 -11.66
CA LEU A 256 13.54 -24.28 -12.52
C LEU A 256 13.28 -24.70 -13.98
N GLU A 257 14.06 -25.64 -14.51
CA GLU A 257 13.90 -26.17 -15.86
C GLU A 257 12.48 -26.73 -16.07
N THR A 258 12.05 -27.66 -15.20
CA THR A 258 10.70 -28.23 -15.27
C THR A 258 9.61 -27.14 -15.18
N THR A 259 9.79 -26.16 -14.32
CA THR A 259 8.85 -25.04 -14.17
C THR A 259 8.75 -24.21 -15.44
N MET A 260 9.89 -23.89 -16.07
CA MET A 260 9.92 -23.06 -17.26
C MET A 260 9.44 -23.80 -18.51
N GLU A 261 9.76 -25.08 -18.65
CA GLU A 261 9.21 -25.92 -19.71
C GLU A 261 7.68 -26.01 -19.63
N GLN A 262 7.16 -26.27 -18.41
CA GLN A 262 5.72 -26.32 -18.17
C GLN A 262 5.05 -24.97 -18.46
N TYR A 263 5.63 -23.86 -18.00
CA TYR A 263 5.11 -22.52 -18.25
C TYR A 263 5.10 -22.18 -19.73
N ASN A 264 6.19 -22.48 -20.46
CA ASN A 264 6.28 -22.24 -21.90
C ASN A 264 5.27 -23.08 -22.68
N LYS A 265 4.99 -24.32 -22.21
CA LYS A 265 3.90 -25.13 -22.77
C LYS A 265 2.54 -24.46 -22.55
N PHE A 266 2.23 -23.94 -21.35
CA PHE A 266 1.01 -23.20 -21.12
C PHE A 266 0.88 -21.96 -22.03
N CYS A 267 2.01 -21.31 -22.33
CA CYS A 267 2.02 -20.18 -23.27
C CYS A 267 1.68 -20.63 -24.70
N SER A 268 2.23 -21.75 -25.17
CA SER A 268 1.93 -22.35 -26.46
C SER A 268 0.46 -22.77 -26.56
N ASP A 269 -0.05 -23.44 -25.53
CA ASP A 269 -1.42 -23.93 -25.46
C ASP A 269 -2.44 -22.80 -25.18
N LYS A 270 -1.98 -21.61 -24.86
CA LYS A 270 -2.78 -20.49 -24.35
C LYS A 270 -3.72 -20.88 -23.21
N ASN A 271 -3.25 -21.78 -22.38
CA ASN A 271 -4.02 -22.32 -21.26
C ASN A 271 -3.12 -22.64 -20.07
N ASP A 272 -3.18 -21.85 -19.03
CA ASP A 272 -2.51 -22.12 -17.76
C ASP A 272 -3.38 -23.01 -16.88
N ALA A 273 -3.17 -24.30 -16.98
CA ALA A 273 -3.92 -25.31 -16.22
C ALA A 273 -3.61 -25.25 -14.71
N LEU A 274 -2.52 -24.60 -14.29
CA LEU A 274 -2.07 -24.61 -12.89
C LEU A 274 -2.60 -23.42 -12.08
N TYR A 275 -2.52 -22.21 -12.63
CA TYR A 275 -2.93 -20.99 -11.94
C TYR A 275 -4.00 -20.18 -12.69
N HIS A 276 -4.44 -20.64 -13.86
CA HIS A 276 -5.47 -20.00 -14.67
C HIS A 276 -5.16 -18.53 -15.00
N LYS A 277 -3.89 -18.25 -15.33
CA LYS A 277 -3.46 -16.95 -15.82
C LYS A 277 -4.17 -16.62 -17.13
N ASP A 278 -4.59 -15.36 -17.29
CA ASP A 278 -5.27 -14.91 -18.51
C ASP A 278 -4.39 -15.19 -19.74
N PRO A 279 -4.90 -15.83 -20.79
CA PRO A 279 -4.16 -16.12 -22.02
C PRO A 279 -3.49 -14.92 -22.66
N ASN A 280 -4.06 -13.72 -22.50
CA ASN A 280 -3.48 -12.47 -23.00
C ASN A 280 -2.17 -12.08 -22.32
N TYR A 281 -1.85 -12.65 -21.16
CA TYR A 281 -0.63 -12.42 -20.40
C TYR A 281 0.32 -13.63 -20.39
N LEU A 282 0.01 -14.70 -21.14
CA LEU A 282 0.89 -15.84 -21.30
C LEU A 282 1.95 -15.51 -22.36
N VAL A 283 3.11 -15.09 -21.90
CA VAL A 283 4.27 -14.76 -22.74
C VAL A 283 5.38 -15.74 -22.43
N ALA A 284 5.79 -16.50 -23.45
CA ALA A 284 6.85 -17.50 -23.30
C ALA A 284 8.21 -16.84 -22.99
N VAL A 285 8.98 -17.52 -22.16
CA VAL A 285 10.36 -17.15 -21.82
C VAL A 285 11.28 -18.24 -22.41
N ASP A 286 11.77 -18.02 -23.63
CA ASP A 286 12.40 -19.08 -24.46
C ASP A 286 13.67 -18.63 -25.19
N LYS A 287 14.09 -17.35 -25.03
CA LYS A 287 15.25 -16.81 -25.76
C LYS A 287 16.37 -16.34 -24.82
N ALA A 288 17.45 -17.11 -24.79
CA ALA A 288 18.64 -16.75 -24.02
C ALA A 288 19.25 -15.39 -24.45
N PRO A 289 19.99 -14.67 -23.57
CA PRO A 289 20.16 -14.98 -22.17
C PRO A 289 18.89 -14.80 -21.35
N PHE A 290 18.78 -15.62 -20.29
CA PHE A 290 17.69 -15.53 -19.31
C PHE A 290 18.12 -14.69 -18.11
N PHE A 291 17.15 -14.01 -17.50
CA PHE A 291 17.35 -13.19 -16.32
C PHE A 291 16.33 -13.55 -15.24
N ALA A 292 16.75 -13.52 -13.99
CA ALA A 292 15.88 -13.58 -12.84
C ALA A 292 16.06 -12.31 -12.02
N VAL A 293 15.00 -11.52 -11.91
CA VAL A 293 15.00 -10.27 -11.15
C VAL A 293 14.35 -10.50 -9.79
N ARG A 294 15.07 -10.18 -8.72
CA ARG A 294 14.54 -10.25 -7.38
C ARG A 294 13.30 -9.38 -7.24
N VAL A 295 12.22 -9.95 -6.71
CA VAL A 295 10.97 -9.23 -6.44
C VAL A 295 10.57 -9.32 -4.99
N ILE A 296 9.95 -8.24 -4.50
CA ILE A 296 9.42 -8.08 -3.16
C ILE A 296 8.00 -7.52 -3.25
N PRO A 297 7.17 -7.69 -2.21
CA PRO A 297 5.84 -7.10 -2.18
C PRO A 297 5.95 -5.58 -1.99
N ALA A 298 5.38 -4.79 -2.92
CA ALA A 298 5.24 -3.35 -2.71
C ALA A 298 4.05 -3.08 -1.80
N THR A 299 4.32 -2.62 -0.59
CA THR A 299 3.28 -2.23 0.35
C THR A 299 2.91 -0.77 0.17
N MET A 300 1.61 -0.45 0.11
CA MET A 300 1.11 0.92 0.00
C MET A 300 0.50 1.42 1.30
N GLY A 301 -0.04 0.54 2.11
CA GLY A 301 -0.70 0.82 3.37
C GLY A 301 -1.11 -0.46 4.07
N THR A 302 -1.77 -0.31 5.20
CA THR A 302 -2.23 -1.41 6.03
C THR A 302 -3.74 -1.37 6.22
N MET A 303 -4.34 -2.53 6.42
CA MET A 303 -5.76 -2.70 6.74
C MET A 303 -5.84 -3.30 8.13
N GLY A 304 -6.08 -2.45 9.13
CA GLY A 304 -6.05 -2.81 10.53
C GLY A 304 -6.52 -1.66 11.41
N GLY A 305 -5.86 -1.50 12.55
CA GLY A 305 -5.96 -0.32 13.40
C GLY A 305 -6.97 -0.43 14.52
N LEU A 306 -7.57 0.72 14.88
CA LEU A 306 -8.43 0.88 16.03
C LEU A 306 -9.88 0.54 15.71
N GLN A 307 -10.62 0.10 16.72
CA GLN A 307 -12.07 -0.06 16.63
C GLN A 307 -12.79 1.26 16.97
N THR A 308 -13.80 1.59 16.18
CA THR A 308 -14.63 2.78 16.35
C THR A 308 -16.11 2.44 16.17
N ASN A 309 -16.99 3.31 16.66
CA ASN A 309 -18.40 3.30 16.32
C ASN A 309 -18.67 4.09 15.01
N ASP A 310 -19.95 4.27 14.67
CA ASP A 310 -20.43 5.00 13.48
C ASP A 310 -20.13 6.52 13.51
N LYS A 311 -19.81 7.07 14.69
CA LYS A 311 -19.36 8.45 14.90
C LYS A 311 -17.84 8.60 14.86
N PHE A 312 -17.13 7.50 14.59
CA PHE A 312 -15.66 7.41 14.64
C PHE A 312 -15.06 7.71 16.01
N GLN A 313 -15.83 7.54 17.09
CA GLN A 313 -15.30 7.53 18.46
C GLN A 313 -14.54 6.22 18.70
N VAL A 314 -13.35 6.30 19.27
CA VAL A 314 -12.52 5.13 19.57
C VAL A 314 -13.12 4.35 20.74
N LEU A 315 -13.14 3.02 20.61
CA LEU A 315 -13.73 2.11 21.59
C LEU A 315 -12.65 1.46 22.47
N ARG A 316 -13.05 1.09 23.69
CA ARG A 316 -12.31 0.19 24.58
C ARG A 316 -12.62 -1.27 24.23
N GLN A 317 -11.89 -2.21 24.88
CA GLN A 317 -12.09 -3.65 24.66
C GLN A 317 -13.50 -4.14 25.05
N ASP A 318 -14.15 -3.49 26.02
CA ASP A 318 -15.52 -3.77 26.45
C ASP A 318 -16.60 -3.12 25.56
N GLY A 319 -16.19 -2.42 24.50
CA GLY A 319 -17.08 -1.71 23.60
C GLY A 319 -17.49 -0.30 24.06
N SER A 320 -17.09 0.13 25.25
CA SER A 320 -17.35 1.50 25.73
C SER A 320 -16.51 2.53 24.94
N VAL A 321 -17.01 3.76 24.85
CA VAL A 321 -16.34 4.86 24.16
C VAL A 321 -15.23 5.44 25.02
N ILE A 322 -14.07 5.73 24.43
CA ILE A 322 -13.06 6.61 25.01
C ILE A 322 -13.49 8.05 24.71
N LYS A 323 -14.09 8.72 25.68
CA LYS A 323 -14.56 10.10 25.49
C LYS A 323 -13.41 11.04 25.11
N GLY A 324 -13.68 11.97 24.17
CA GLY A 324 -12.70 12.89 23.65
C GLY A 324 -11.70 12.29 22.64
N LEU A 325 -11.85 11.00 22.25
CA LEU A 325 -10.96 10.37 21.28
C LEU A 325 -11.72 9.86 20.05
N TYR A 326 -11.29 10.33 18.90
CA TYR A 326 -11.78 9.96 17.57
C TYR A 326 -10.66 9.48 16.69
N ALA A 327 -10.97 8.69 15.66
CA ALA A 327 -9.99 8.25 14.68
C ALA A 327 -10.64 8.07 13.30
N GLY A 328 -9.85 8.26 12.23
CA GLY A 328 -10.33 8.13 10.86
C GLY A 328 -9.29 7.62 9.87
N GLY A 329 -9.71 7.38 8.64
CA GLY A 329 -8.86 6.94 7.55
C GLY A 329 -8.24 5.56 7.78
N GLU A 330 -6.99 5.41 7.40
CA GLU A 330 -6.26 4.13 7.50
C GLU A 330 -6.08 3.66 8.96
N THR A 331 -6.16 4.57 9.93
CA THR A 331 -6.08 4.24 11.37
C THR A 331 -7.21 3.31 11.84
N VAL A 332 -8.33 3.23 11.09
CA VAL A 332 -9.56 2.49 11.48
C VAL A 332 -10.15 1.67 10.33
N ASN A 333 -9.41 1.38 9.29
CA ASN A 333 -9.95 0.93 8.01
C ASN A 333 -10.32 -0.56 7.94
N ARG A 334 -10.00 -1.37 8.96
CA ARG A 334 -10.21 -2.82 8.95
C ARG A 334 -11.62 -3.29 8.60
N PRO A 335 -12.70 -2.65 9.10
CA PRO A 335 -14.09 -3.08 8.79
C PRO A 335 -14.49 -2.86 7.34
N TYR A 336 -13.84 -1.93 6.63
CA TYR A 336 -14.20 -1.53 5.28
C TYR A 336 -13.48 -2.35 4.21
N TYR A 337 -12.38 -3.00 4.56
CA TYR A 337 -11.57 -3.81 3.65
C TYR A 337 -11.39 -5.21 4.21
N ARG A 338 -11.73 -6.19 3.40
CA ARG A 338 -11.32 -7.58 3.62
C ARG A 338 -9.95 -7.78 2.95
N ARG A 339 -9.72 -8.92 2.29
CA ARG A 339 -8.43 -9.17 1.60
C ARG A 339 -8.28 -8.47 0.25
N VAL A 340 -9.26 -7.69 -0.18
CA VAL A 340 -9.27 -6.99 -1.46
C VAL A 340 -9.43 -5.49 -1.23
N TYR A 341 -8.58 -4.72 -1.89
CA TYR A 341 -8.63 -3.27 -1.90
C TYR A 341 -9.16 -2.77 -3.25
N THR A 342 -10.14 -1.88 -3.21
CA THR A 342 -10.59 -1.15 -4.39
C THR A 342 -9.93 0.22 -4.44
N SER A 343 -9.27 0.52 -5.54
CA SER A 343 -8.53 1.77 -5.70
C SER A 343 -9.44 3.00 -5.57
N GLY A 344 -8.92 4.03 -4.89
CA GLY A 344 -9.67 5.27 -4.60
C GLY A 344 -10.48 5.25 -3.30
N THR A 345 -10.91 4.07 -2.83
CA THR A 345 -11.74 3.96 -1.63
C THR A 345 -11.02 4.37 -0.35
N GLY A 346 -9.68 4.24 -0.29
CA GLY A 346 -8.89 4.68 0.85
C GLY A 346 -8.97 6.19 1.09
N LEU A 347 -8.91 7.00 0.03
CA LEU A 347 -9.10 8.45 0.14
C LEU A 347 -10.57 8.78 0.46
N GLY A 348 -11.54 8.09 -0.15
CA GLY A 348 -12.95 8.24 0.14
C GLY A 348 -13.26 7.98 1.63
N LEU A 349 -12.69 6.92 2.20
CA LEU A 349 -12.80 6.62 3.62
C LEU A 349 -12.13 7.71 4.48
N ALA A 350 -10.91 8.14 4.11
CA ALA A 350 -10.19 9.16 4.88
C ALA A 350 -10.97 10.48 4.97
N TYR A 351 -11.50 10.96 3.85
CA TYR A 351 -12.31 12.19 3.84
C TYR A 351 -13.62 12.04 4.59
N THR A 352 -14.32 10.91 4.39
CA THR A 352 -15.62 10.69 5.03
C THR A 352 -15.50 10.50 6.53
N SER A 353 -14.57 9.66 6.97
CA SER A 353 -14.35 9.41 8.40
C SER A 353 -13.78 10.64 9.10
N GLY A 354 -12.85 11.37 8.46
CA GLY A 354 -12.29 12.60 9.00
C GLY A 354 -13.36 13.68 9.17
N ARG A 355 -14.25 13.89 8.19
CA ARG A 355 -15.38 14.80 8.29
C ARG A 355 -16.33 14.42 9.43
N ILE A 356 -16.76 13.15 9.50
CA ILE A 356 -17.69 12.68 10.53
C ILE A 356 -17.05 12.76 11.93
N ALA A 357 -15.80 12.35 12.07
CA ALA A 357 -15.05 12.47 13.32
C ALA A 357 -14.96 13.93 13.78
N GLY A 358 -14.60 14.85 12.86
CA GLY A 358 -14.52 16.27 13.16
C GLY A 358 -15.84 16.89 13.56
N GLU A 359 -16.95 16.58 12.84
CA GLU A 359 -18.32 17.02 13.18
C GLU A 359 -18.76 16.56 14.57
N ASN A 360 -18.37 15.37 15.01
CA ASN A 360 -18.71 14.86 16.32
C ASN A 360 -17.77 15.39 17.41
N ALA A 361 -16.48 15.48 17.13
CA ALA A 361 -15.49 16.05 18.05
C ALA A 361 -15.80 17.52 18.40
N ALA A 362 -16.35 18.30 17.46
CA ALA A 362 -16.75 19.69 17.68
C ALA A 362 -17.95 19.87 18.64
N LYS A 363 -18.64 18.78 18.99
CA LYS A 363 -19.79 18.80 19.92
C LYS A 363 -19.40 18.46 21.36
N GLU A 364 -18.13 18.07 21.62
CA GLU A 364 -17.60 17.83 22.97
C GLU A 364 -17.35 19.18 23.73
#